data_8be6b36a5b23060e71a129033b2b5611
#
_entry.id   8be6b36a5b23060e71a129033b2b5611
#
_cell.length_a   1.000
_cell.length_b   1.000
_cell.length_c   1.000
_cell.angle_alpha   90.00
_cell.angle_beta   90.00
_cell.angle_gamma   90.00
#
_symmetry.space_group_name_H-M   'P 1'
#
loop_
_entity.id
_entity.type
_entity.pdbx_description
1 polymer ?
#
loop_
_entity_poly.entity_id
_entity_poly.type
_entity_poly.pdbx_seq_one_letter_code
_entity_poly.pdbx_strand_id
1 'polypeptide(L)'
;MPPLAPGENAECDSNFLSNASVRGESRQTDATHATVTITQIKVTLGLNINIWVPAGVTQHVMEHEEGHRQISEYYYQTAEKLGERIATKYMGRRVEITDTDLGAESSKMLQQMAADITDEYNKELNPGPTQLLYDNITDHGRNETAVKDVVDHALKNVTVEWTQPTTKPGN
;
A
#
# COMPACT_ATOMS: atom_id res chain seq x y z
N MET A 1 -0.81 -19.60 15.90
CA MET A 1 -1.11 -19.67 14.47
C MET A 1 -2.59 -19.30 14.31
N PRO A 2 -2.95 -18.33 13.50
CA PRO A 2 -4.35 -18.07 13.19
C PRO A 2 -4.98 -19.29 12.50
N PRO A 3 -6.30 -19.44 12.53
CA PRO A 3 -6.95 -20.48 11.75
C PRO A 3 -6.78 -20.16 10.27
N LEU A 4 -6.24 -21.10 9.50
CA LEU A 4 -6.12 -21.01 8.06
C LEU A 4 -7.53 -21.00 7.41
N ALA A 5 -7.68 -20.37 6.25
CA ALA A 5 -8.93 -20.43 5.50
C ALA A 5 -9.22 -21.84 5.01
N PRO A 6 -10.50 -22.21 4.76
CA PRO A 6 -10.84 -23.55 4.31
C PRO A 6 -10.15 -23.90 2.97
N GLY A 7 -9.34 -24.95 2.99
CA GLY A 7 -8.59 -25.43 1.84
C GLY A 7 -7.15 -24.92 1.73
N GLU A 8 -6.72 -24.04 2.62
CA GLU A 8 -5.33 -23.57 2.71
C GLU A 8 -4.51 -24.52 3.59
N ASN A 9 -3.28 -24.82 3.16
CA ASN A 9 -2.33 -25.66 3.87
C ASN A 9 -1.21 -24.85 4.53
N ALA A 10 -1.08 -23.57 4.20
CA ALA A 10 -0.14 -22.59 4.76
C ALA A 10 -0.67 -21.19 4.45
N GLU A 11 -0.04 -20.15 4.96
CA GLU A 11 -0.41 -18.76 4.72
C GLU A 11 0.81 -17.85 4.82
N CYS A 12 0.99 -16.98 3.84
CA CYS A 12 1.92 -15.84 3.91
C CYS A 12 1.13 -14.55 4.13
N ASP A 13 1.13 -14.06 5.36
CA ASP A 13 0.53 -12.77 5.73
C ASP A 13 1.55 -11.65 5.57
N SER A 14 1.25 -10.68 4.70
CA SER A 14 2.10 -9.52 4.43
C SER A 14 1.36 -8.24 4.78
N ASN A 15 1.84 -7.55 5.82
CA ASN A 15 1.26 -6.31 6.30
C ASN A 15 2.15 -5.12 5.94
N PHE A 16 1.69 -4.29 4.99
CA PHE A 16 2.33 -3.03 4.61
C PHE A 16 1.86 -1.93 5.55
N LEU A 17 2.80 -1.38 6.31
CA LEU A 17 2.55 -0.32 7.27
C LEU A 17 2.90 1.02 6.63
N SER A 18 1.99 1.97 6.70
CA SER A 18 2.23 3.35 6.31
C SER A 18 1.53 4.30 7.28
N ASN A 19 2.21 5.38 7.61
CA ASN A 19 1.65 6.45 8.40
C ASN A 19 2.30 7.77 8.00
N ALA A 20 1.49 8.78 7.69
CA ALA A 20 1.96 10.12 7.41
C ALA A 20 1.71 11.04 8.60
N SER A 21 2.58 12.03 8.77
CA SER A 21 2.36 13.19 9.62
C SER A 21 2.71 14.46 8.84
N VAL A 22 1.87 15.48 8.98
CA VAL A 22 1.98 16.74 8.26
C VAL A 22 2.11 17.88 9.27
N ARG A 23 3.02 18.81 9.01
CA ARG A 23 3.16 20.07 9.75
C ARG A 23 3.06 21.24 8.79
N GLY A 24 2.51 22.33 9.28
CA GLY A 24 2.38 23.58 8.54
C GLY A 24 2.55 24.78 9.43
N GLU A 25 2.84 25.91 8.80
CA GLU A 25 2.88 27.23 9.44
C GLU A 25 1.58 27.96 9.10
N SER A 26 0.87 28.43 10.13
CA SER A 26 -0.35 29.20 9.97
C SER A 26 -0.03 30.69 10.04
N ARG A 27 -0.52 31.44 9.05
CA ARG A 27 -0.49 32.90 9.02
C ARG A 27 -1.92 33.42 9.07
N GLN A 28 -2.29 33.96 10.19
CA GLN A 28 -3.58 34.61 10.39
C GLN A 28 -3.70 35.88 9.56
N THR A 29 -4.82 36.07 8.87
CA THR A 29 -5.14 37.28 8.10
C THR A 29 -6.14 38.19 8.82
N ASP A 30 -7.07 37.58 9.56
CA ASP A 30 -8.00 38.30 10.47
C ASP A 30 -8.47 37.35 11.60
N ALA A 31 -9.52 37.72 12.34
CA ALA A 31 -10.01 36.98 13.50
C ALA A 31 -10.52 35.57 13.16
N THR A 32 -10.93 35.31 11.92
CA THR A 32 -11.57 34.07 11.48
C THR A 32 -10.94 33.44 10.26
N HIS A 33 -9.88 34.04 9.71
CA HIS A 33 -9.21 33.54 8.51
C HIS A 33 -7.71 33.37 8.73
N ALA A 34 -7.17 32.27 8.22
CA ALA A 34 -5.73 32.06 8.14
C ALA A 34 -5.35 31.23 6.90
N THR A 35 -4.09 31.38 6.49
CA THR A 35 -3.46 30.54 5.47
C THR A 35 -2.48 29.60 6.16
N VAL A 36 -2.64 28.29 5.96
CA VAL A 36 -1.69 27.27 6.42
C VAL A 36 -0.80 26.86 5.25
N THR A 37 0.51 26.98 5.42
CA THR A 37 1.51 26.53 4.44
C THR A 37 2.15 25.25 4.95
N ILE A 38 2.14 24.19 4.15
CA ILE A 38 2.72 22.89 4.52
C ILE A 38 4.24 22.99 4.45
N THR A 39 4.89 22.76 5.59
CA THR A 39 6.35 22.92 5.73
C THR A 39 7.10 21.62 5.98
N GLN A 40 6.40 20.57 6.45
CA GLN A 40 7.00 19.26 6.68
C GLN A 40 5.99 18.15 6.47
N ILE A 41 6.43 17.09 5.79
CA ILE A 41 5.72 15.81 5.70
C ILE A 41 6.71 14.71 6.08
N LYS A 42 6.29 13.83 6.98
CA LYS A 42 7.03 12.62 7.35
C LYS A 42 6.15 11.43 7.04
N VAL A 43 6.61 10.53 6.18
CA VAL A 43 5.98 9.24 5.91
C VAL A 43 6.82 8.15 6.56
N THR A 44 6.19 7.35 7.41
CA THR A 44 6.82 6.18 8.05
C THR A 44 6.29 4.94 7.37
N LEU A 45 7.18 4.08 6.90
CA LEU A 45 6.87 2.89 6.13
C LEU A 45 7.42 1.65 6.82
N GLY A 46 6.75 0.51 6.64
CA GLY A 46 7.19 -0.78 7.15
C GLY A 46 6.54 -1.93 6.38
N LEU A 47 7.18 -3.09 6.44
CA LEU A 47 6.65 -4.34 5.92
C LEU A 47 6.89 -5.43 6.96
N ASN A 48 5.81 -6.05 7.44
CA ASN A 48 5.87 -7.24 8.28
C ASN A 48 5.36 -8.43 7.48
N ILE A 49 6.16 -9.49 7.42
CA ILE A 49 5.79 -10.74 6.73
C ILE A 49 5.84 -11.88 7.74
N ASN A 50 4.76 -12.64 7.80
CA ASN A 50 4.67 -13.86 8.59
C ASN A 50 4.27 -15.02 7.68
N ILE A 51 5.06 -16.10 7.68
CA ILE A 51 4.70 -17.32 6.98
C ILE A 51 4.28 -18.35 8.03
N TRP A 52 3.04 -18.79 7.93
CA TRP A 52 2.44 -19.76 8.83
C TRP A 52 2.39 -21.13 8.14
N VAL A 53 3.22 -22.05 8.62
CA VAL A 53 3.37 -23.39 8.05
C VAL A 53 3.08 -24.44 9.11
N PRO A 54 2.04 -25.26 8.96
CA PRO A 54 1.79 -26.37 9.86
C PRO A 54 2.91 -27.41 9.81
N ALA A 55 3.08 -28.17 10.91
CA ALA A 55 4.03 -29.27 10.91
C ALA A 55 3.65 -30.36 9.88
N GLY A 56 4.62 -30.77 9.08
CA GLY A 56 4.44 -31.85 8.11
C GLY A 56 3.96 -31.42 6.73
N VAL A 57 3.88 -30.11 6.44
CA VAL A 57 3.65 -29.63 5.06
C VAL A 57 4.80 -30.00 4.15
N THR A 58 4.51 -30.11 2.84
CA THR A 58 5.52 -30.41 1.83
C THR A 58 6.44 -29.21 1.57
N GLN A 59 7.64 -29.49 1.08
CA GLN A 59 8.56 -28.47 0.61
C GLN A 59 7.91 -27.53 -0.42
N HIS A 60 7.08 -28.08 -1.30
CA HIS A 60 6.39 -27.33 -2.33
C HIS A 60 5.42 -26.27 -1.77
N VAL A 61 4.68 -26.58 -0.69
CA VAL A 61 3.83 -25.61 0.00
C VAL A 61 4.66 -24.47 0.61
N MET A 62 5.79 -24.81 1.23
CA MET A 62 6.69 -23.77 1.77
C MET A 62 7.25 -22.85 0.68
N GLU A 63 7.61 -23.43 -0.47
CA GLU A 63 8.10 -22.66 -1.64
C GLU A 63 7.02 -21.76 -2.22
N HIS A 64 5.76 -22.20 -2.20
CA HIS A 64 4.63 -21.36 -2.63
C HIS A 64 4.48 -20.12 -1.72
N GLU A 65 4.49 -20.28 -0.41
CA GLU A 65 4.41 -19.13 0.52
C GLU A 65 5.62 -18.20 0.40
N GLU A 66 6.78 -18.76 0.11
CA GLU A 66 7.98 -17.99 -0.20
C GLU A 66 7.81 -17.12 -1.47
N GLY A 67 7.03 -17.56 -2.45
CA GLY A 67 6.65 -16.78 -3.62
C GLY A 67 5.82 -15.53 -3.25
N HIS A 68 4.85 -15.68 -2.37
CA HIS A 68 4.07 -14.56 -1.82
C HIS A 68 4.97 -13.55 -1.09
N ARG A 69 5.94 -14.02 -0.31
CA ARG A 69 6.93 -13.18 0.35
C ARG A 69 7.74 -12.37 -0.66
N GLN A 70 8.24 -13.02 -1.73
CA GLN A 70 9.04 -12.37 -2.77
C GLN A 70 8.25 -11.28 -3.50
N ILE A 71 6.97 -11.51 -3.80
CA ILE A 71 6.08 -10.49 -4.38
C ILE A 71 5.95 -9.29 -3.44
N SER A 72 5.71 -9.52 -2.15
CA SER A 72 5.57 -8.45 -1.17
C SER A 72 6.84 -7.63 -1.02
N GLU A 73 8.00 -8.27 -0.95
CA GLU A 73 9.31 -7.60 -0.90
C GLU A 73 9.60 -6.79 -2.17
N TYR A 74 9.24 -7.31 -3.35
CA TYR A 74 9.39 -6.58 -4.60
C TYR A 74 8.62 -5.26 -4.60
N TYR A 75 7.35 -5.29 -4.17
CA TYR A 75 6.55 -4.06 -4.03
C TYR A 75 7.14 -3.12 -3.00
N TYR A 76 7.63 -3.63 -1.87
CA TYR A 76 8.23 -2.82 -0.83
C TYR A 76 9.54 -2.13 -1.24
N GLN A 77 10.29 -2.67 -2.20
CA GLN A 77 11.48 -2.01 -2.76
C GLN A 77 11.17 -0.65 -3.40
N THR A 78 9.94 -0.41 -3.83
CA THR A 78 9.51 0.86 -4.42
C THR A 78 8.84 1.80 -3.41
N ALA A 79 8.61 1.34 -2.20
CA ALA A 79 7.83 2.02 -1.16
C ALA A 79 8.35 3.43 -0.83
N GLU A 80 9.66 3.57 -0.64
CA GLU A 80 10.29 4.86 -0.30
C GLU A 80 10.10 5.89 -1.41
N LYS A 81 10.41 5.53 -2.66
CA LYS A 81 10.23 6.41 -3.82
C LYS A 81 8.77 6.80 -4.04
N LEU A 82 7.85 5.87 -3.79
CA LEU A 82 6.42 6.13 -3.85
C LEU A 82 6.01 7.14 -2.78
N GLY A 83 6.44 6.93 -1.53
CA GLY A 83 6.17 7.85 -0.42
C GLY A 83 6.73 9.26 -0.66
N GLU A 84 7.96 9.37 -1.16
CA GLU A 84 8.56 10.66 -1.55
C GLU A 84 7.76 11.37 -2.65
N ARG A 85 7.37 10.64 -3.69
CA ARG A 85 6.59 11.19 -4.80
C ARG A 85 5.24 11.73 -4.33
N ILE A 86 4.54 10.98 -3.48
CA ILE A 86 3.26 11.40 -2.93
C ILE A 86 3.46 12.62 -2.03
N ALA A 87 4.40 12.58 -1.07
CA ALA A 87 4.68 13.69 -0.18
C ALA A 87 5.02 14.98 -0.95
N THR A 88 5.77 14.88 -2.04
CA THR A 88 6.15 16.03 -2.89
C THR A 88 4.93 16.76 -3.46
N LYS A 89 3.81 16.05 -3.73
CA LYS A 89 2.57 16.66 -4.23
C LYS A 89 1.94 17.64 -3.22
N TYR A 90 2.19 17.43 -1.93
CA TYR A 90 1.59 18.18 -0.83
C TYR A 90 2.53 19.24 -0.23
N MET A 91 3.84 19.07 -0.37
CA MET A 91 4.83 20.04 0.15
C MET A 91 4.63 21.42 -0.46
N GLY A 92 4.67 22.44 0.41
CA GLY A 92 4.51 23.85 0.04
C GLY A 92 3.09 24.26 -0.34
N ARG A 93 2.10 23.36 -0.31
CA ARG A 93 0.69 23.72 -0.50
C ARG A 93 0.27 24.77 0.53
N ARG A 94 -0.57 25.70 0.08
CA ARG A 94 -1.23 26.68 0.90
C ARG A 94 -2.71 26.39 0.93
N VAL A 95 -3.27 26.34 2.14
CA VAL A 95 -4.68 26.06 2.37
C VAL A 95 -5.27 27.21 3.18
N GLU A 96 -6.30 27.84 2.65
CA GLU A 96 -7.09 28.83 3.37
C GLU A 96 -8.03 28.10 4.32
N ILE A 97 -8.05 28.54 5.58
CA ILE A 97 -8.98 28.05 6.59
C ILE A 97 -9.80 29.22 7.15
N THR A 98 -11.05 28.91 7.48
CA THR A 98 -11.99 29.88 8.06
C THR A 98 -12.71 29.23 9.23
N ASP A 99 -12.47 29.72 10.42
CA ASP A 99 -13.14 29.26 11.65
C ASP A 99 -12.96 30.31 12.76
N THR A 100 -13.79 30.25 13.79
CA THR A 100 -13.62 31.02 15.04
C THR A 100 -12.48 30.44 15.89
N ASP A 101 -12.15 29.14 15.75
CA ASP A 101 -10.99 28.49 16.34
C ASP A 101 -10.03 28.02 15.23
N LEU A 102 -9.20 28.95 14.75
CA LEU A 102 -8.22 28.69 13.69
C LEU A 102 -7.19 27.62 14.08
N GLY A 103 -6.91 27.43 15.37
CA GLY A 103 -5.98 26.42 15.85
C GLY A 103 -6.56 25.00 15.68
N ALA A 104 -7.81 24.81 16.10
CA ALA A 104 -8.51 23.54 15.93
C ALA A 104 -8.71 23.19 14.44
N GLU A 105 -9.14 24.15 13.62
CA GLU A 105 -9.37 23.90 12.18
C GLU A 105 -8.05 23.61 11.44
N SER A 106 -6.96 24.33 11.76
CA SER A 106 -5.63 24.03 11.23
C SER A 106 -5.20 22.60 11.57
N SER A 107 -5.38 22.18 12.81
CA SER A 107 -5.01 20.84 13.27
C SER A 107 -5.81 19.76 12.55
N LYS A 108 -7.12 19.96 12.41
CA LYS A 108 -8.02 19.04 11.69
C LYS A 108 -7.65 18.93 10.22
N MET A 109 -7.38 20.05 9.55
CA MET A 109 -6.95 20.07 8.15
C MET A 109 -5.62 19.33 7.95
N LEU A 110 -4.63 19.52 8.83
CA LEU A 110 -3.34 18.82 8.77
C LEU A 110 -3.50 17.30 9.01
N GLN A 111 -4.37 16.89 9.93
CA GLN A 111 -4.69 15.48 10.16
C GLN A 111 -5.38 14.85 8.94
N GLN A 112 -6.35 15.55 8.34
CA GLN A 112 -6.99 15.07 7.12
C GLN A 112 -5.99 14.90 5.98
N MET A 113 -5.10 15.87 5.78
CA MET A 113 -4.04 15.77 4.77
C MET A 113 -3.09 14.59 5.03
N ALA A 114 -2.78 14.30 6.29
CA ALA A 114 -1.97 13.13 6.65
C ALA A 114 -2.69 11.81 6.31
N ALA A 115 -4.00 11.74 6.57
CA ALA A 115 -4.83 10.60 6.16
C ALA A 115 -4.87 10.44 4.63
N ASP A 116 -5.10 11.52 3.90
CA ASP A 116 -5.14 11.51 2.42
C ASP A 116 -3.83 11.00 1.82
N ILE A 117 -2.67 11.42 2.37
CA ILE A 117 -1.34 10.94 1.95
C ILE A 117 -1.20 9.44 2.20
N THR A 118 -1.63 8.96 3.38
CA THR A 118 -1.58 7.55 3.75
C THR A 118 -2.48 6.71 2.84
N ASP A 119 -3.70 7.18 2.58
CA ASP A 119 -4.66 6.49 1.72
C ASP A 119 -4.19 6.43 0.27
N GLU A 120 -3.62 7.53 -0.27
CA GLU A 120 -3.04 7.56 -1.61
C GLU A 120 -1.89 6.57 -1.72
N TYR A 121 -1.00 6.51 -0.72
CA TYR A 121 0.09 5.56 -0.67
C TYR A 121 -0.41 4.11 -0.67
N ASN A 122 -1.34 3.77 0.22
CA ASN A 122 -1.89 2.41 0.34
C ASN A 122 -2.63 1.96 -0.93
N LYS A 123 -3.29 2.89 -1.61
CA LYS A 123 -3.97 2.62 -2.87
C LYS A 123 -2.99 2.32 -4.01
N GLU A 124 -1.87 3.04 -4.06
CA GLU A 124 -0.87 2.85 -5.10
C GLU A 124 0.07 1.67 -4.83
N LEU A 125 0.42 1.40 -3.57
CA LEU A 125 1.21 0.24 -3.15
C LEU A 125 0.26 -0.94 -2.90
N ASN A 126 -0.21 -1.57 -3.96
CA ASN A 126 -1.16 -2.68 -3.87
C ASN A 126 -0.63 -3.96 -4.54
N PRO A 127 -0.04 -4.90 -3.80
CA PRO A 127 0.40 -6.20 -4.33
C PRO A 127 -0.74 -7.17 -4.60
N GLY A 128 -1.96 -6.92 -4.10
CA GLY A 128 -3.08 -7.85 -4.15
C GLY A 128 -3.37 -8.47 -5.52
N PRO A 129 -3.45 -7.69 -6.62
CA PRO A 129 -3.65 -8.25 -7.95
C PRO A 129 -2.53 -9.20 -8.40
N THR A 130 -1.27 -8.92 -8.02
CA THR A 130 -0.13 -9.79 -8.34
C THR A 130 -0.16 -11.08 -7.51
N GLN A 131 -0.50 -10.99 -6.23
CA GLN A 131 -0.68 -12.13 -5.34
C GLN A 131 -1.78 -13.06 -5.88
N LEU A 132 -2.92 -12.48 -6.25
CA LEU A 132 -4.04 -13.24 -6.82
C LEU A 132 -3.66 -13.92 -8.15
N LEU A 133 -2.91 -13.24 -9.03
CA LEU A 133 -2.44 -13.83 -10.27
C LEU A 133 -1.48 -14.99 -10.00
N TYR A 134 -0.58 -14.84 -9.03
CA TYR A 134 0.33 -15.88 -8.58
C TYR A 134 -0.43 -17.11 -8.09
N ASP A 135 -1.43 -16.94 -7.23
CA ASP A 135 -2.31 -18.02 -6.75
C ASP A 135 -3.03 -18.75 -7.88
N ASN A 136 -3.59 -17.99 -8.82
CA ASN A 136 -4.30 -18.56 -9.96
C ASN A 136 -3.40 -19.43 -10.85
N ILE A 137 -2.14 -19.02 -11.07
CA ILE A 137 -1.18 -19.77 -11.88
C ILE A 137 -0.70 -21.02 -11.15
N THR A 138 -0.46 -20.92 -9.85
CA THR A 138 0.03 -22.04 -9.03
C THR A 138 -1.08 -22.98 -8.54
N ASP A 139 -2.35 -22.65 -8.82
CA ASP A 139 -3.52 -23.33 -8.24
C ASP A 139 -3.39 -23.43 -6.70
N HIS A 140 -3.07 -22.28 -6.07
CA HIS A 140 -2.83 -22.18 -4.62
C HIS A 140 -1.77 -23.19 -4.13
N GLY A 141 -0.66 -23.26 -4.85
CA GLY A 141 0.45 -24.16 -4.50
C GLY A 141 0.21 -25.65 -4.80
N ARG A 142 -0.76 -25.99 -5.64
CA ARG A 142 -1.02 -27.38 -6.05
C ARG A 142 -0.27 -27.79 -7.33
N ASN A 143 0.10 -26.81 -8.16
CA ASN A 143 0.85 -27.05 -9.39
C ASN A 143 2.36 -27.11 -9.12
N GLU A 144 3.05 -28.09 -9.70
CA GLU A 144 4.52 -28.23 -9.58
C GLU A 144 5.29 -27.25 -10.49
N THR A 145 4.85 -26.01 -10.57
CA THR A 145 5.52 -24.98 -11.37
C THR A 145 6.64 -24.32 -10.55
N ALA A 146 7.77 -24.03 -11.18
CA ALA A 146 8.89 -23.37 -10.49
C ALA A 146 8.47 -21.98 -9.97
N VAL A 147 8.47 -21.78 -8.66
CA VAL A 147 8.01 -20.57 -7.98
C VAL A 147 8.60 -19.31 -8.59
N LYS A 148 9.92 -19.29 -8.84
CA LYS A 148 10.61 -18.14 -9.42
C LYS A 148 10.02 -17.70 -10.77
N ASP A 149 9.72 -18.65 -11.64
CA ASP A 149 9.21 -18.36 -12.99
C ASP A 149 7.78 -17.78 -12.91
N VAL A 150 6.97 -18.29 -11.97
CA VAL A 150 5.61 -17.79 -11.74
C VAL A 150 5.62 -16.41 -11.09
N VAL A 151 6.49 -16.15 -10.11
CA VAL A 151 6.66 -14.83 -9.49
C VAL A 151 7.07 -13.81 -10.56
N ASP A 152 8.09 -14.12 -11.38
CA ASP A 152 8.53 -13.25 -12.46
C ASP A 152 7.41 -12.98 -13.48
N HIS A 153 6.59 -13.99 -13.78
CA HIS A 153 5.44 -13.86 -14.67
C HIS A 153 4.34 -12.98 -14.06
N ALA A 154 3.96 -13.20 -12.81
CA ALA A 154 2.95 -12.42 -12.12
C ALA A 154 3.33 -10.94 -12.02
N LEU A 155 4.59 -10.65 -11.65
CA LEU A 155 5.11 -9.28 -11.56
C LEU A 155 5.10 -8.55 -12.92
N LYS A 156 5.34 -9.26 -14.03
CA LYS A 156 5.36 -8.65 -15.37
C LYS A 156 3.96 -8.40 -15.93
N ASN A 157 3.01 -9.27 -15.65
CA ASN A 157 1.71 -9.24 -16.34
C ASN A 157 0.67 -8.37 -15.65
N VAL A 158 0.73 -8.18 -14.34
CA VAL A 158 -0.14 -7.21 -13.65
C VAL A 158 0.12 -5.78 -14.10
N THR A 159 1.35 -5.42 -14.44
CA THR A 159 1.67 -4.10 -15.00
C THR A 159 1.00 -3.84 -16.35
N VAL A 160 0.65 -4.86 -17.11
CA VAL A 160 0.01 -4.74 -18.43
C VAL A 160 -1.51 -4.60 -18.31
N GLU A 161 -2.15 -5.30 -17.38
CA GLU A 161 -3.61 -5.27 -17.20
C GLU A 161 -4.12 -3.94 -16.60
N TRP A 162 -3.32 -3.25 -15.80
CA TRP A 162 -3.68 -1.94 -15.24
C TRP A 162 -3.68 -0.80 -16.26
N THR A 163 -3.12 -1.00 -17.44
CA THR A 163 -3.08 0.01 -18.51
C THR A 163 -4.21 -0.12 -19.51
N GLN A 164 -5.07 -1.13 -19.41
CA GLN A 164 -6.22 -1.29 -20.29
C GLN A 164 -7.49 -0.73 -19.63
N PRO A 165 -8.11 0.34 -20.18
CA PRO A 165 -9.45 0.74 -19.76
C PRO A 165 -10.41 -0.38 -20.14
N THR A 166 -11.17 -0.90 -19.16
CA THR A 166 -12.26 -1.83 -19.42
C THR A 166 -13.32 -1.16 -20.29
N THR A 167 -13.22 -1.31 -21.59
CA THR A 167 -14.33 -1.04 -22.48
C THR A 167 -15.39 -2.09 -22.25
N LYS A 168 -16.42 -1.78 -21.47
CA LYS A 168 -17.65 -2.56 -21.45
C LYS A 168 -18.20 -2.58 -22.89
N PRO A 169 -18.48 -3.77 -23.47
CA PRO A 169 -19.28 -3.79 -24.68
C PRO A 169 -20.68 -3.32 -24.32
N GLY A 170 -21.07 -2.22 -24.95
CA GLY A 170 -22.44 -1.72 -24.88
C GLY A 170 -23.38 -2.75 -25.50
N ASN A 171 -24.47 -3.03 -24.80
CA ASN A 171 -25.71 -3.52 -25.34
C ASN A 171 -26.60 -2.32 -25.67
#